data_622212ff63f9d6b3ff3c807cb372ace7
#
_entry.id   622212ff63f9d6b3ff3c807cb372ace7
#
_cell.length_a   1.000
_cell.length_b   1.000
_cell.length_c   1.000
_cell.angle_alpha   90.00
_cell.angle_beta   90.00
_cell.angle_gamma   90.00
#
_symmetry.space_group_name_H-M   'P 1'
#
loop_
_entity.id
_entity.type
_entity.pdbx_description
1 polymer ?
#
loop_
_entity_poly.entity_id
_entity_poly.type
_entity_poly.pdbx_seq_one_letter_code
_entity_poly.pdbx_strand_id
1 'polypeptide(L)'
;NSKELIELIYQFNLPIRISWDEDQSNVIPTDLLFKKIEGFCSSIYDDSVNSINREINKNPGSTLVIYSDQYVSVSKNIKSTNSKIYTANYDSSDFQEYAAMILGVDLSENRFKKISSLNPNQVMNFNPRSRSDIKQIVMLLKPQEFREMIPALRYYGGNKFKYINFISSLEGLNSSLQLLDYEDSYTPISLFLSRKIKNEGIGSIKDFLKN
;
A
#
# COMPACT_ATOMS: atom_id res chain seq x y z
N ASN A 1 -4.56 26.01 -20.91
CA ASN A 1 -5.31 24.87 -20.38
C ASN A 1 -4.33 23.68 -20.27
N SER A 2 -4.13 23.16 -19.04
CA SER A 2 -3.13 22.13 -18.78
C SER A 2 -3.34 20.87 -19.64
N LYS A 3 -4.59 20.52 -19.92
CA LYS A 3 -4.95 19.36 -20.75
C LYS A 3 -4.48 19.52 -22.20
N GLU A 4 -4.70 20.69 -22.78
CA GLU A 4 -4.26 20.98 -24.16
C GLU A 4 -2.75 20.97 -24.29
N LEU A 5 -2.05 21.46 -23.27
CA LEU A 5 -0.57 21.44 -23.23
C LEU A 5 -0.05 19.99 -23.21
N ILE A 6 -0.67 19.12 -22.41
CA ILE A 6 -0.29 17.69 -22.35
C ILE A 6 -0.57 17.00 -23.68
N GLU A 7 -1.71 17.29 -24.31
CA GLU A 7 -2.04 16.74 -25.62
C GLU A 7 -1.04 17.19 -26.70
N LEU A 8 -0.60 18.45 -26.68
CA LEU A 8 0.43 18.98 -27.57
C LEU A 8 1.79 18.30 -27.34
N ILE A 9 2.21 18.13 -26.08
CA ILE A 9 3.46 17.44 -25.74
C ILE A 9 3.42 16.01 -26.25
N TYR A 10 2.29 15.34 -26.11
CA TYR A 10 2.08 13.98 -26.62
C TYR A 10 2.11 13.93 -28.16
N GLN A 11 1.40 14.84 -28.80
CA GLN A 11 1.27 14.88 -30.27
C GLN A 11 2.61 15.14 -30.96
N PHE A 12 3.45 15.96 -30.36
CA PHE A 12 4.78 16.32 -30.91
C PHE A 12 5.95 15.53 -30.30
N ASN A 13 5.66 14.58 -29.40
CA ASN A 13 6.68 13.76 -28.72
C ASN A 13 7.82 14.61 -28.13
N LEU A 14 7.46 15.73 -27.48
CA LEU A 14 8.45 16.65 -26.94
C LEU A 14 9.07 16.07 -25.66
N PRO A 15 10.42 16.10 -25.52
CA PRO A 15 11.10 15.60 -24.34
C PRO A 15 10.99 16.58 -23.15
N ILE A 16 9.77 16.82 -22.68
CA ILE A 16 9.47 17.76 -21.59
C ILE A 16 9.09 16.97 -20.33
N ARG A 17 9.73 17.31 -19.22
CA ARG A 17 9.35 16.83 -17.90
C ARG A 17 8.27 17.78 -17.33
N ILE A 18 7.12 17.21 -16.98
CA ILE A 18 6.05 17.96 -16.32
C ILE A 18 6.12 17.64 -14.82
N SER A 19 6.25 18.67 -13.99
CA SER A 19 6.06 18.60 -12.54
C SER A 19 4.72 19.26 -12.19
N TRP A 20 4.03 18.71 -11.20
CA TRP A 20 2.74 19.21 -10.76
C TRP A 20 2.85 19.71 -9.33
N ASP A 21 2.25 20.86 -9.04
CA ASP A 21 2.07 21.33 -7.69
C ASP A 21 0.90 20.58 -7.02
N GLU A 22 1.02 20.30 -5.73
CA GLU A 22 0.03 19.55 -4.93
C GLU A 22 -1.38 20.16 -5.03
N ASP A 23 -1.49 21.48 -5.13
CA ASP A 23 -2.77 22.19 -5.24
C ASP A 23 -3.52 21.93 -6.56
N GLN A 24 -2.82 21.42 -7.57
CA GLN A 24 -3.39 21.13 -8.89
C GLN A 24 -3.65 19.64 -9.14
N SER A 25 -3.28 18.76 -8.22
CA SER A 25 -3.48 17.30 -8.35
C SER A 25 -4.95 16.91 -8.55
N ASN A 26 -5.89 17.72 -8.06
CA ASN A 26 -7.33 17.52 -8.26
C ASN A 26 -7.83 17.87 -9.68
N VAL A 27 -6.99 18.49 -10.51
CA VAL A 27 -7.36 18.93 -11.88
C VAL A 27 -6.88 17.94 -12.93
N ILE A 28 -6.00 17.01 -12.58
CA ILE A 28 -5.50 16.00 -13.52
C ILE A 28 -6.48 14.84 -13.55
N PRO A 29 -7.12 14.57 -14.70
CA PRO A 29 -7.91 13.36 -14.84
C PRO A 29 -7.03 12.15 -14.52
N THR A 30 -7.48 11.29 -13.62
CA THR A 30 -6.77 10.07 -13.20
C THR A 30 -6.35 9.19 -14.37
N ASP A 31 -7.07 9.24 -15.46
CA ASP A 31 -6.78 8.53 -16.72
C ASP A 31 -5.50 9.03 -17.41
N LEU A 32 -5.10 10.30 -17.22
CA LEU A 32 -3.86 10.85 -17.79
C LEU A 32 -2.63 10.50 -16.96
N LEU A 33 -2.79 10.31 -15.65
CA LEU A 33 -1.71 9.84 -14.77
C LEU A 33 -1.26 8.41 -15.11
N PHE A 34 -2.12 7.63 -15.77
CA PHE A 34 -1.87 6.22 -16.09
C PHE A 34 -1.69 5.95 -17.59
N LYS A 35 -1.86 6.94 -18.47
CA LYS A 35 -1.51 6.78 -19.88
C LYS A 35 0.01 6.73 -20.02
N LYS A 36 0.50 5.60 -20.53
CA LYS A 36 1.89 5.46 -20.97
C LYS A 36 2.10 6.38 -22.17
N ILE A 37 2.67 7.54 -21.92
CA ILE A 37 3.09 8.46 -22.97
C ILE A 37 4.49 7.98 -23.40
N GLU A 38 4.65 7.55 -24.65
CA GLU A 38 5.96 7.19 -25.20
C GLU A 38 6.90 8.38 -25.08
N GLY A 39 8.07 8.20 -24.46
CA GLY A 39 9.03 9.25 -24.21
C GLY A 39 8.92 9.95 -22.85
N PHE A 40 7.86 9.72 -22.08
CA PHE A 40 7.81 10.12 -20.68
C PHE A 40 8.29 8.99 -19.77
N CYS A 41 9.10 9.32 -18.78
CA CYS A 41 9.32 8.40 -17.66
C CYS A 41 7.96 8.08 -17.05
N SER A 42 7.68 6.80 -16.79
CA SER A 42 6.53 6.38 -15.98
C SER A 42 6.49 7.21 -14.71
N SER A 43 5.31 7.55 -14.23
CA SER A 43 5.23 8.25 -12.94
C SER A 43 5.85 7.36 -11.86
N ILE A 44 6.40 7.98 -10.81
CA ILE A 44 6.97 7.23 -9.67
C ILE A 44 5.91 6.28 -9.09
N TYR A 45 4.65 6.68 -9.14
CA TYR A 45 3.52 5.87 -8.69
C TYR A 45 3.30 4.65 -9.59
N ASP A 46 3.39 4.79 -10.92
CA ASP A 46 3.29 3.67 -11.86
C ASP A 46 4.43 2.68 -11.68
N ASP A 47 5.65 3.16 -11.49
CA ASP A 47 6.80 2.33 -11.20
C ASP A 47 6.64 1.58 -9.87
N SER A 48 6.06 2.23 -8.86
CA SER A 48 5.74 1.60 -7.59
C SER A 48 4.69 0.51 -7.75
N VAL A 49 3.59 0.78 -8.47
CA VAL A 49 2.55 -0.21 -8.79
C VAL A 49 3.13 -1.41 -9.54
N ASN A 50 3.93 -1.16 -10.58
CA ASN A 50 4.58 -2.22 -11.35
C ASN A 50 5.53 -3.05 -10.49
N SER A 51 6.24 -2.40 -9.56
CA SER A 51 7.15 -3.07 -8.64
C SER A 51 6.41 -3.90 -7.59
N ILE A 52 5.27 -3.41 -7.09
CA ILE A 52 4.36 -4.16 -6.23
C ILE A 52 3.83 -5.40 -6.96
N ASN A 53 3.34 -5.24 -8.20
CA ASN A 53 2.82 -6.35 -8.99
C ASN A 53 3.88 -7.44 -9.24
N ARG A 54 5.14 -7.04 -9.51
CA ARG A 54 6.26 -8.00 -9.61
C ARG A 54 6.52 -8.71 -8.29
N GLU A 55 6.47 -7.98 -7.17
CA GLU A 55 6.74 -8.54 -5.85
C GLU A 55 5.65 -9.52 -5.40
N ILE A 56 4.38 -9.21 -5.67
CA ILE A 56 3.25 -10.10 -5.42
C ILE A 56 3.42 -11.42 -6.18
N ASN A 57 3.85 -11.35 -7.44
CA ASN A 57 3.99 -12.51 -8.30
C ASN A 57 5.16 -13.43 -7.94
N LYS A 58 6.15 -12.96 -7.17
CA LYS A 58 7.25 -13.81 -6.68
C LYS A 58 6.81 -14.82 -5.62
N ASN A 59 5.75 -14.50 -4.87
CA ASN A 59 5.30 -15.33 -3.75
C ASN A 59 3.88 -15.82 -4.03
N PRO A 60 3.70 -17.09 -4.39
CA PRO A 60 2.37 -17.64 -4.62
C PRO A 60 1.55 -17.63 -3.32
N GLY A 61 0.30 -17.23 -3.44
CA GLY A 61 -0.63 -17.17 -2.32
C GLY A 61 -1.59 -16.00 -2.44
N SER A 62 -2.58 -15.91 -1.56
CA SER A 62 -3.54 -14.81 -1.62
C SER A 62 -2.94 -13.52 -1.08
N THR A 63 -3.26 -12.43 -1.75
CA THR A 63 -2.85 -11.06 -1.40
C THR A 63 -4.07 -10.26 -0.94
N LEU A 64 -3.95 -9.60 0.19
CA LEU A 64 -4.91 -8.60 0.66
C LEU A 64 -4.38 -7.21 0.32
N VAL A 65 -5.18 -6.42 -0.38
CA VAL A 65 -4.87 -5.00 -0.69
C VAL A 65 -5.76 -4.13 0.17
N ILE A 66 -5.17 -3.39 1.09
CA ILE A 66 -5.81 -2.39 1.93
C ILE A 66 -5.55 -1.03 1.29
N TYR A 67 -6.59 -0.23 1.09
CA TYR A 67 -6.44 1.09 0.48
C TYR A 67 -7.36 2.11 1.13
N SER A 68 -6.92 3.36 1.24
CA SER A 68 -7.77 4.50 1.57
C SER A 68 -8.38 5.11 0.30
N ASP A 69 -9.43 5.92 0.45
CA ASP A 69 -10.25 6.43 -0.65
C ASP A 69 -9.46 7.10 -1.77
N GLN A 70 -8.41 7.84 -1.42
CA GLN A 70 -7.56 8.50 -2.43
C GLN A 70 -6.82 7.52 -3.36
N TYR A 71 -6.66 6.25 -2.97
CA TYR A 71 -5.95 5.22 -3.74
C TYR A 71 -6.86 4.19 -4.40
N VAL A 72 -8.15 4.45 -4.51
CA VAL A 72 -9.12 3.55 -5.19
C VAL A 72 -8.70 3.26 -6.63
N SER A 73 -8.21 4.24 -7.38
CA SER A 73 -7.72 4.05 -8.75
C SER A 73 -6.45 3.19 -8.79
N VAL A 74 -5.54 3.42 -7.84
CA VAL A 74 -4.30 2.64 -7.71
C VAL A 74 -4.60 1.19 -7.36
N SER A 75 -5.54 0.94 -6.44
CA SER A 75 -5.90 -0.42 -6.01
C SER A 75 -6.40 -1.30 -7.17
N LYS A 76 -7.10 -0.70 -8.14
CA LYS A 76 -7.57 -1.39 -9.36
C LYS A 76 -6.43 -1.81 -10.30
N ASN A 77 -5.27 -1.18 -10.19
CA ASN A 77 -4.08 -1.47 -10.98
C ASN A 77 -3.15 -2.50 -10.32
N ILE A 78 -3.43 -2.89 -9.07
CA ILE A 78 -2.75 -4.02 -8.43
C ILE A 78 -3.29 -5.32 -9.02
N LYS A 79 -2.43 -6.04 -9.71
CA LYS A 79 -2.78 -7.28 -10.44
C LYS A 79 -1.76 -8.37 -10.15
N SER A 80 -2.23 -9.60 -10.15
CA SER A 80 -1.37 -10.78 -10.06
C SER A 80 -1.85 -11.86 -11.03
N THR A 81 -0.91 -12.58 -11.60
CA THR A 81 -1.17 -13.79 -12.39
C THR A 81 -1.19 -15.05 -11.53
N ASN A 82 -0.50 -15.02 -10.38
CA ASN A 82 -0.23 -16.20 -9.56
C ASN A 82 -0.93 -16.16 -8.19
N SER A 83 -1.60 -15.05 -7.86
CA SER A 83 -2.20 -14.83 -6.55
C SER A 83 -3.64 -14.34 -6.67
N LYS A 84 -4.52 -14.85 -5.80
CA LYS A 84 -5.84 -14.28 -5.63
C LYS A 84 -5.73 -12.97 -4.86
N ILE A 85 -6.34 -11.91 -5.39
CA ILE A 85 -6.33 -10.59 -4.77
C ILE A 85 -7.67 -10.36 -4.09
N TYR A 86 -7.62 -9.98 -2.82
CA TYR A 86 -8.73 -9.45 -2.03
C TYR A 86 -8.48 -7.97 -1.81
N THR A 87 -9.50 -7.17 -1.90
CA THR A 87 -9.42 -5.71 -1.67
C THR A 87 -10.28 -5.31 -0.50
N ALA A 88 -9.80 -4.40 0.33
CA ALA A 88 -10.53 -3.85 1.46
C ALA A 88 -10.27 -2.33 1.53
N ASN A 89 -11.35 -1.55 1.53
CA ASN A 89 -11.26 -0.11 1.73
C ASN A 89 -11.09 0.16 3.23
N TYR A 90 -10.16 1.06 3.56
CA TYR A 90 -10.00 1.56 4.91
C TYR A 90 -10.79 2.87 5.05
N ASP A 91 -11.87 2.80 5.78
CA ASP A 91 -12.81 3.90 6.07
C ASP A 91 -13.03 4.10 7.59
N SER A 92 -12.33 3.33 8.40
CA SER A 92 -12.49 3.32 9.85
C SER A 92 -11.54 4.32 10.54
N SER A 93 -11.94 4.78 11.72
CA SER A 93 -11.07 5.55 12.61
C SER A 93 -10.27 4.67 13.57
N ASP A 94 -10.66 3.40 13.75
CA ASP A 94 -10.00 2.44 14.63
C ASP A 94 -9.23 1.39 13.82
N PHE A 95 -7.92 1.51 13.85
CA PHE A 95 -7.00 0.62 13.14
C PHE A 95 -6.99 -0.79 13.72
N GLN A 96 -7.19 -0.94 15.02
CA GLN A 96 -7.17 -2.25 15.67
C GLN A 96 -8.44 -3.04 15.35
N GLU A 97 -9.59 -2.40 15.48
CA GLU A 97 -10.87 -3.02 15.13
C GLU A 97 -10.88 -3.42 13.65
N TYR A 98 -10.45 -2.51 12.78
CA TYR A 98 -10.35 -2.78 11.35
C TYR A 98 -9.40 -3.95 11.04
N ALA A 99 -8.21 -3.99 11.65
CA ALA A 99 -7.26 -5.08 11.45
C ALA A 99 -7.81 -6.43 11.94
N ALA A 100 -8.49 -6.46 13.10
CA ALA A 100 -9.16 -7.68 13.60
C ALA A 100 -10.22 -8.19 12.63
N MET A 101 -11.05 -7.29 12.11
CA MET A 101 -12.11 -7.58 11.16
C MET A 101 -11.55 -8.17 9.85
N ILE A 102 -10.61 -7.48 9.18
CA ILE A 102 -10.10 -7.92 7.87
C ILE A 102 -9.25 -9.19 7.96
N LEU A 103 -8.60 -9.42 9.11
CA LEU A 103 -7.86 -10.66 9.37
C LEU A 103 -8.75 -11.78 9.90
N GLY A 104 -10.03 -11.51 10.13
CA GLY A 104 -11.01 -12.52 10.55
C GLY A 104 -10.85 -13.00 11.99
N VAL A 105 -10.18 -12.22 12.84
CA VAL A 105 -9.99 -12.52 14.26
C VAL A 105 -11.33 -12.53 14.98
N ASP A 106 -12.20 -11.55 14.70
CA ASP A 106 -13.55 -11.45 15.26
C ASP A 106 -14.39 -12.69 14.98
N LEU A 107 -14.22 -13.27 13.77
CA LEU A 107 -14.91 -14.51 13.43
C LEU A 107 -14.42 -15.69 14.28
N SER A 108 -13.12 -15.72 14.58
CA SER A 108 -12.53 -16.73 15.47
C SER A 108 -13.04 -16.60 16.90
N GLU A 109 -13.10 -15.38 17.42
CA GLU A 109 -13.66 -15.08 18.75
C GLU A 109 -15.14 -15.42 18.86
N ASN A 110 -15.93 -15.04 17.86
CA ASN A 110 -17.36 -15.33 17.83
C ASN A 110 -17.63 -16.84 17.78
N ARG A 111 -16.83 -17.61 17.05
CA ARG A 111 -16.91 -19.09 17.06
C ARG A 111 -16.57 -19.63 18.44
N PHE A 112 -15.53 -19.14 19.07
CA PHE A 112 -15.17 -19.56 20.43
C PHE A 112 -16.28 -19.27 21.43
N LYS A 113 -16.86 -18.06 21.44
CA LYS A 113 -17.99 -17.69 22.30
C LYS A 113 -19.18 -18.65 22.12
N LYS A 114 -19.50 -19.00 20.87
CA LYS A 114 -20.59 -19.99 20.59
C LYS A 114 -20.24 -21.37 21.11
N ILE A 115 -19.03 -21.88 20.94
CA ILE A 115 -18.62 -23.19 21.43
C ILE A 115 -18.60 -23.21 22.95
N SER A 116 -18.08 -22.16 23.59
CA SER A 116 -18.07 -22.04 25.05
C SER A 116 -19.46 -22.01 25.66
N SER A 117 -20.43 -21.38 24.99
CA SER A 117 -21.83 -21.35 25.47
C SER A 117 -22.50 -22.71 25.40
N LEU A 118 -22.06 -23.59 24.50
CA LEU A 118 -22.58 -24.97 24.40
C LEU A 118 -21.96 -25.90 25.45
N ASN A 119 -20.77 -25.58 25.97
CA ASN A 119 -20.06 -26.41 26.95
C ASN A 119 -19.59 -25.55 28.16
N PRO A 120 -20.53 -25.04 28.98
CA PRO A 120 -20.21 -24.07 30.05
C PRO A 120 -19.31 -24.63 31.17
N ASN A 121 -19.28 -25.95 31.31
CA ASN A 121 -18.51 -26.64 32.37
C ASN A 121 -17.09 -27.01 31.92
N GLN A 122 -16.71 -26.75 30.67
CA GLN A 122 -15.39 -27.11 30.17
C GLN A 122 -14.53 -25.89 30.03
N VAL A 123 -13.39 -25.85 30.73
CA VAL A 123 -12.36 -24.82 30.53
C VAL A 123 -11.67 -25.06 29.19
N MET A 124 -11.90 -24.16 28.24
CA MET A 124 -11.26 -24.23 26.92
C MET A 124 -10.20 -23.12 26.77
N ASN A 125 -9.02 -23.53 26.37
CA ASN A 125 -7.99 -22.55 25.98
C ASN A 125 -8.30 -21.97 24.60
N PHE A 126 -8.34 -20.65 24.50
CA PHE A 126 -8.59 -19.94 23.26
C PHE A 126 -7.36 -19.15 22.82
N ASN A 127 -7.01 -19.33 21.56
CA ASN A 127 -6.04 -18.50 20.88
C ASN A 127 -6.68 -17.96 19.58
N PRO A 128 -6.89 -16.64 19.47
CA PRO A 128 -7.46 -16.04 18.27
C PRO A 128 -6.64 -16.39 17.03
N ARG A 129 -7.34 -16.75 15.95
CA ARG A 129 -6.69 -17.13 14.70
C ARG A 129 -6.98 -16.10 13.62
N SER A 130 -5.91 -15.54 13.06
CA SER A 130 -5.99 -14.75 11.84
C SER A 130 -6.12 -15.66 10.61
N ARG A 131 -6.57 -15.08 9.49
CA ARG A 131 -6.70 -15.75 8.20
C ARG A 131 -5.39 -16.42 7.78
N SER A 132 -5.48 -17.69 7.40
CA SER A 132 -4.32 -18.48 6.94
C SER A 132 -4.17 -18.50 5.42
N ASP A 133 -5.20 -18.08 4.68
CA ASP A 133 -5.21 -18.01 3.22
C ASP A 133 -4.40 -16.82 2.68
N ILE A 134 -4.30 -15.74 3.45
CA ILE A 134 -3.50 -14.56 3.08
C ILE A 134 -2.02 -14.84 3.37
N LYS A 135 -1.14 -14.48 2.43
CA LYS A 135 0.32 -14.56 2.57
C LYS A 135 0.99 -13.19 2.56
N GLN A 136 0.39 -12.25 1.89
CA GLN A 136 0.94 -10.90 1.76
C GLN A 136 -0.16 -9.84 1.84
N ILE A 137 0.20 -8.69 2.40
CA ILE A 137 -0.70 -7.55 2.57
C ILE A 137 -0.05 -6.36 1.90
N VAL A 138 -0.74 -5.79 0.92
CA VAL A 138 -0.35 -4.55 0.24
C VAL A 138 -1.12 -3.40 0.86
N MET A 139 -0.42 -2.33 1.24
CA MET A 139 -1.02 -1.15 1.87
C MET A 139 -0.84 0.07 0.99
N LEU A 140 -1.96 0.57 0.47
CA LEU A 140 -2.09 1.80 -0.29
C LEU A 140 -2.71 2.85 0.62
N LEU A 141 -1.92 3.34 1.58
CA LEU A 141 -2.37 4.20 2.68
C LEU A 141 -1.54 5.49 2.71
N LYS A 142 -2.09 6.51 3.33
CA LYS A 142 -1.34 7.72 3.67
C LYS A 142 -0.23 7.40 4.68
N PRO A 143 0.82 8.24 4.78
CA PRO A 143 1.92 8.00 5.72
C PRO A 143 1.48 7.81 7.16
N GLN A 144 0.49 8.59 7.61
CA GLN A 144 -0.06 8.47 8.96
C GLN A 144 -0.84 7.18 9.15
N GLU A 145 -1.79 6.89 8.24
CA GLU A 145 -2.62 5.67 8.27
C GLU A 145 -1.73 4.43 8.25
N PHE A 146 -0.67 4.45 7.44
CA PHE A 146 0.28 3.35 7.37
C PHE A 146 0.95 3.07 8.71
N ARG A 147 1.46 4.12 9.39
CA ARG A 147 2.16 3.98 10.69
C ARG A 147 1.28 3.41 11.79
N GLU A 148 -0.01 3.67 11.74
CA GLU A 148 -0.97 3.15 12.72
C GLU A 148 -1.49 1.76 12.31
N MET A 149 -1.64 1.49 11.03
CA MET A 149 -2.12 0.21 10.52
C MET A 149 -1.12 -0.93 10.72
N ILE A 150 0.18 -0.69 10.51
CA ILE A 150 1.22 -1.73 10.62
C ILE A 150 1.24 -2.40 12.00
N PRO A 151 1.31 -1.66 13.12
CA PRO A 151 1.27 -2.27 14.45
C PRO A 151 -0.01 -3.06 14.70
N ALA A 152 -1.15 -2.56 14.25
CA ALA A 152 -2.43 -3.25 14.40
C ALA A 152 -2.46 -4.59 13.64
N LEU A 153 -2.00 -4.60 12.41
CA LEU A 153 -1.89 -5.84 11.60
C LEU A 153 -0.91 -6.83 12.21
N ARG A 154 0.23 -6.35 12.74
CA ARG A 154 1.22 -7.21 13.41
C ARG A 154 0.72 -7.79 14.72
N TYR A 155 -0.06 -7.04 15.46
CA TYR A 155 -0.65 -7.53 16.70
C TYR A 155 -1.50 -8.79 16.48
N TYR A 156 -2.32 -8.81 15.42
CA TYR A 156 -3.18 -9.95 15.12
C TYR A 156 -2.55 -10.98 14.18
N GLY A 157 -1.66 -10.57 13.30
CA GLY A 157 -1.08 -11.40 12.25
C GLY A 157 0.32 -11.92 12.56
N GLY A 158 1.07 -11.20 13.41
CA GLY A 158 2.49 -11.48 13.66
C GLY A 158 3.32 -11.43 12.38
N ASN A 159 4.35 -12.25 12.31
CA ASN A 159 5.25 -12.36 11.17
C ASN A 159 4.76 -13.32 10.07
N LYS A 160 3.46 -13.67 10.07
CA LYS A 160 2.89 -14.59 9.08
C LYS A 160 2.74 -13.96 7.70
N PHE A 161 2.59 -12.64 7.64
CA PHE A 161 2.32 -11.90 6.43
C PHE A 161 3.56 -11.14 5.97
N LYS A 162 3.74 -11.10 4.65
CA LYS A 162 4.66 -10.16 4.04
C LYS A 162 3.93 -8.83 3.85
N TYR A 163 4.42 -7.77 4.47
CA TYR A 163 3.86 -6.43 4.37
C TYR A 163 4.53 -5.68 3.23
N ILE A 164 3.73 -5.16 2.30
CA ILE A 164 4.21 -4.42 1.13
C ILE A 164 3.57 -3.04 1.14
N ASN A 165 4.39 -2.00 1.10
CA ASN A 165 3.93 -0.63 1.18
C ASN A 165 3.92 0.04 -0.18
N PHE A 166 3.02 0.97 -0.37
CA PHE A 166 3.08 1.88 -1.49
C PHE A 166 4.07 3.01 -1.21
N ILE A 167 4.61 3.59 -2.27
CA ILE A 167 5.65 4.63 -2.16
C ILE A 167 5.20 5.86 -1.37
N SER A 168 3.91 6.19 -1.41
CA SER A 168 3.34 7.31 -0.64
C SER A 168 3.60 7.20 0.87
N SER A 169 3.76 5.98 1.40
CA SER A 169 4.09 5.78 2.81
C SER A 169 5.42 6.44 3.21
N LEU A 170 6.33 6.66 2.24
CA LEU A 170 7.63 7.27 2.46
C LEU A 170 7.58 8.81 2.50
N GLU A 171 6.50 9.43 2.01
CA GLU A 171 6.37 10.90 1.93
C GLU A 171 6.45 11.59 3.31
N GLY A 172 6.05 10.88 4.37
CA GLY A 172 6.10 11.37 5.75
C GLY A 172 7.42 11.17 6.48
N LEU A 173 8.44 10.57 5.84
CA LEU A 173 9.71 10.30 6.50
C LEU A 173 10.58 11.55 6.60
N ASN A 174 10.84 11.99 7.83
CA ASN A 174 11.68 13.15 8.13
C ASN A 174 13.00 12.76 8.82
N SER A 175 13.10 11.55 9.38
CA SER A 175 14.28 11.07 10.09
C SER A 175 14.46 9.56 9.95
N SER A 176 15.70 9.11 10.16
CA SER A 176 16.01 7.67 10.16
C SER A 176 15.35 6.89 11.30
N LEU A 177 15.00 7.54 12.41
CA LEU A 177 14.29 6.91 13.52
C LEU A 177 12.89 6.45 13.12
N GLN A 178 12.23 7.16 12.21
CA GLN A 178 10.92 6.78 11.70
C GLN A 178 10.95 5.51 10.84
N LEU A 179 12.13 5.07 10.39
CA LEU A 179 12.27 3.78 9.69
C LEU A 179 11.96 2.58 10.60
N LEU A 180 12.02 2.73 11.91
CA LEU A 180 11.62 1.67 12.84
C LEU A 180 10.14 1.30 12.67
N ASP A 181 9.30 2.26 12.31
CA ASP A 181 7.88 2.02 12.03
C ASP A 181 7.70 1.12 10.78
N TYR A 182 8.72 1.04 9.93
CA TYR A 182 8.72 0.28 8.67
C TYR A 182 9.49 -1.05 8.78
N GLU A 183 9.96 -1.42 9.96
CA GLU A 183 10.66 -2.68 10.19
C GLU A 183 9.82 -3.85 9.63
N ASP A 184 10.48 -4.85 9.04
CA ASP A 184 9.86 -6.02 8.40
C ASP A 184 8.79 -5.72 7.33
N SER A 185 8.78 -4.51 6.79
CA SER A 185 7.93 -4.14 5.67
C SER A 185 8.77 -3.83 4.42
N TYR A 186 8.16 -3.99 3.25
CA TYR A 186 8.81 -3.80 1.96
C TYR A 186 8.14 -2.65 1.21
N THR A 187 8.93 -1.66 0.80
CA THR A 187 8.46 -0.63 -0.11
C THR A 187 9.19 -0.80 -1.44
N PRO A 188 8.56 -1.41 -2.45
CA PRO A 188 9.16 -1.53 -3.77
C PRO A 188 9.35 -0.14 -4.39
N ILE A 189 10.59 0.21 -4.68
CA ILE A 189 10.99 1.49 -5.26
C ILE A 189 11.85 1.27 -6.50
N SER A 190 11.94 2.28 -7.36
CA SER A 190 12.83 2.23 -8.52
C SER A 190 14.29 2.21 -8.09
N LEU A 191 15.16 1.63 -8.95
CA LEU A 191 16.61 1.62 -8.70
C LEU A 191 17.19 3.03 -8.60
N PHE A 192 16.64 3.98 -9.33
CA PHE A 192 17.04 5.37 -9.29
C PHE A 192 16.78 5.98 -7.90
N LEU A 193 15.57 5.80 -7.38
CA LEU A 193 15.20 6.28 -6.05
C LEU A 193 16.03 5.58 -4.95
N SER A 194 16.25 4.28 -5.09
CA SER A 194 17.09 3.52 -4.16
C SER A 194 18.53 4.06 -4.10
N ARG A 195 19.11 4.39 -5.25
CA ARG A 195 20.45 5.00 -5.31
C ARG A 195 20.47 6.39 -4.69
N LYS A 196 19.45 7.21 -4.95
CA LYS A 196 19.33 8.54 -4.39
C LYS A 196 19.23 8.50 -2.86
N ILE A 197 18.38 7.64 -2.32
CA ILE A 197 18.26 7.43 -0.87
C ILE A 197 19.60 7.01 -0.26
N LYS A 198 20.33 6.11 -0.92
CA LYS A 198 21.63 5.62 -0.43
C LYS A 198 22.69 6.73 -0.39
N ASN A 199 22.69 7.63 -1.36
CA ASN A 199 23.72 8.66 -1.50
C ASN A 199 23.42 9.93 -0.69
N GLU A 200 22.14 10.33 -0.62
CA GLU A 200 21.70 11.62 -0.06
C GLU A 200 20.94 11.47 1.26
N GLY A 201 20.64 10.22 1.66
CA GLY A 201 19.87 9.93 2.85
C GLY A 201 18.37 10.07 2.65
N ILE A 202 17.61 9.75 3.72
CA ILE A 202 16.16 9.65 3.68
C ILE A 202 15.48 11.02 3.55
N GLY A 203 16.08 12.08 4.06
CA GLY A 203 15.54 13.44 3.94
C GLY A 203 15.34 13.89 2.49
N SER A 204 16.13 13.34 1.56
CA SER A 204 16.00 13.62 0.13
C SER A 204 14.75 13.01 -0.52
N ILE A 205 14.09 12.06 0.13
CA ILE A 205 12.86 11.43 -0.40
C ILE A 205 11.75 12.47 -0.49
N LYS A 206 11.56 13.26 0.58
CA LYS A 206 10.53 14.29 0.64
C LYS A 206 10.67 15.31 -0.48
N ASP A 207 11.91 15.74 -0.70
CA ASP A 207 12.22 16.71 -1.76
C ASP A 207 12.10 16.10 -3.16
N PHE A 208 12.34 14.80 -3.28
CA PHE A 208 12.20 14.07 -4.54
C PHE A 208 10.74 13.75 -4.89
N LEU A 209 9.90 13.43 -3.91
CA LEU A 209 8.48 13.15 -4.14
C LEU A 209 7.64 14.42 -4.33
N LYS A 210 8.16 15.59 -3.89
CA LYS A 210 7.54 16.90 -4.11
C LYS A 210 7.86 17.53 -5.45
N ASN A 211 8.90 17.04 -6.16
CA ASN A 211 9.31 17.48 -7.48
C ASN A 211 9.00 16.40 -8.53
#